data_8953f93263e3e751703b5645e2bc7152
#
_entry.id   8953f93263e3e751703b5645e2bc7152
#
_cell.length_a   1.000
_cell.length_b   1.000
_cell.length_c   1.000
_cell.angle_alpha   90.00
_cell.angle_beta   90.00
_cell.angle_gamma   90.00
#
_symmetry.space_group_name_H-M   'P 1'
#
loop_
_entity.id
_entity.type
_entity.pdbx_description
1 polymer ?
#
loop_
_entity_poly.entity_id
_entity_poly.type
_entity_poly.pdbx_seq_one_letter_code
_entity_poly.pdbx_strand_id
1 'polypeptide(L)'
;MSTKLLRRLVCLLFTLCVCLHAGAVLKEKNLKSTLSVLRAELETSFSEQRQNLARYSAYNQIQHKEMISLMQRSDQIALMLYSQKQDFTFDMTYACHEATEMYREFNKRRVPYDRILVRLDAEIQRYQYLTETLSNIPPSLNRMPQGNNAGQKGKNPQFVKTKDGKPLRLPFMLDEAGQADRKACLAYVSALSRNLINMRESVVKDSEHYKRMSQKLKKVNDYALHRYNDIQHNIFVNGDQNYLEVISSMPLSYHNAKADVSEKYNTEKVKTADGTERNVYSQWRGPIVMGLSVFVLFYIIVAALLSNVLVRWLVPKRFRTDSFMKKKVCLILFVAMFIFAVSIMVARSFMYHNFFLMASKLLIEYAWLLCAIFFSLLVRLSGDQIKSGFRIYTPIMLISFIVITFRIIFIPNNLVTLIFPPILLLFTLWQWNVITRHNTNIPRHDIFYTWISLVIMTFSTVSALYGYVLLSVQLLIWWMFQLSCIQTITCVYDFLRRYEKSYLSHKIHSEEDAKKAKRGSLLSIITVSHEKHINVTWFYDMVYMAIVPVLSVFSVLLSIWWAANVFDLTETVWKIFQFNFLNVTGVVQLSIDKLVMVCSQFFIFRYLNYLIKALYHKYHKS
;
A
#
# COMPACT_ATOMS: atom_id res chain seq x y z
N MET A 1 1.77 -4.16 -39.50
CA MET A 1 3.19 -4.17 -39.07
C MET A 1 3.40 -3.00 -38.13
N SER A 2 3.70 -3.27 -36.86
CA SER A 2 3.60 -2.29 -35.76
C SER A 2 4.67 -1.19 -35.86
N THR A 3 4.27 0.08 -35.71
CA THR A 3 5.12 1.28 -35.63
C THR A 3 6.28 1.14 -34.61
N LYS A 4 6.15 0.25 -33.64
CA LYS A 4 7.20 -0.11 -32.68
C LYS A 4 8.34 -0.92 -33.32
N LEU A 5 8.04 -1.75 -34.31
CA LEU A 5 9.04 -2.57 -35.02
C LEU A 5 9.86 -1.69 -35.97
N LEU A 6 9.21 -0.74 -36.64
CA LEU A 6 9.86 0.22 -37.52
C LEU A 6 10.82 1.15 -36.75
N ARG A 7 10.40 1.65 -35.57
CA ARG A 7 11.27 2.45 -34.67
C ARG A 7 12.47 1.67 -34.18
N ARG A 8 12.33 0.38 -33.82
CA ARG A 8 13.44 -0.47 -33.43
C ARG A 8 14.41 -0.74 -34.57
N LEU A 9 13.89 -0.91 -35.78
CA LEU A 9 14.70 -1.13 -36.99
C LEU A 9 15.47 0.13 -37.40
N VAL A 10 14.85 1.31 -37.28
CA VAL A 10 15.50 2.60 -37.51
C VAL A 10 16.59 2.89 -36.45
N CYS A 11 16.35 2.60 -35.19
CA CYS A 11 17.36 2.72 -34.16
C CYS A 11 18.52 1.75 -34.36
N LEU A 12 18.26 0.52 -34.82
CA LEU A 12 19.30 -0.48 -35.12
C LEU A 12 20.11 -0.09 -36.34
N LEU A 13 19.49 0.47 -37.38
CA LEU A 13 20.18 1.02 -38.56
C LEU A 13 21.02 2.25 -38.21
N PHE A 14 20.51 3.13 -37.34
CA PHE A 14 21.25 4.31 -36.87
C PHE A 14 22.47 3.93 -36.04
N THR A 15 22.35 2.92 -35.14
CA THR A 15 23.51 2.40 -34.38
C THR A 15 24.51 1.69 -35.27
N LEU A 16 24.05 0.97 -36.30
CA LEU A 16 24.96 0.31 -37.28
C LEU A 16 25.72 1.34 -38.13
N CYS A 17 25.06 2.43 -38.58
CA CYS A 17 25.72 3.52 -39.29
C CYS A 17 26.76 4.24 -38.43
N VAL A 18 26.48 4.49 -37.14
CA VAL A 18 27.41 5.14 -36.22
C VAL A 18 28.64 4.26 -35.94
N CYS A 19 28.46 2.93 -35.84
CA CYS A 19 29.56 2.00 -35.61
C CYS A 19 30.49 1.86 -36.84
N LEU A 20 29.96 2.00 -38.06
CA LEU A 20 30.79 1.93 -39.28
C LEU A 20 31.68 3.18 -39.50
N HIS A 21 31.28 4.33 -38.93
CA HIS A 21 32.05 5.59 -39.08
C HIS A 21 33.23 5.72 -38.10
N ALA A 22 33.20 5.04 -36.95
CA ALA A 22 34.25 5.18 -35.93
C ALA A 22 35.61 4.60 -36.33
N GLY A 23 35.63 3.62 -37.24
CA GLY A 23 36.90 3.03 -37.75
C GLY A 23 37.54 3.75 -38.95
N ALA A 24 36.78 4.61 -39.66
CA ALA A 24 37.23 5.27 -40.88
C ALA A 24 37.89 6.64 -40.64
N VAL A 25 37.60 7.27 -39.51
CA VAL A 25 37.95 8.67 -39.21
C VAL A 25 39.50 8.89 -39.12
N LEU A 26 40.25 7.87 -38.73
CA LEU A 26 41.73 8.00 -38.60
C LEU A 26 42.51 7.70 -39.88
N LYS A 27 41.84 7.35 -40.98
CA LYS A 27 42.47 7.10 -42.30
C LYS A 27 42.34 8.26 -43.27
N GLU A 28 41.75 9.39 -42.87
CA GLU A 28 41.55 10.55 -43.75
C GLU A 28 42.82 11.38 -43.98
N LYS A 29 42.85 12.04 -45.14
CA LYS A 29 43.96 12.89 -45.57
C LYS A 29 44.23 14.11 -44.68
N ASN A 30 43.31 14.50 -43.79
CA ASN A 30 43.43 15.66 -42.88
C ASN A 30 43.45 15.24 -41.41
N LEU A 31 44.41 14.43 -41.00
CA LEU A 31 44.57 13.92 -39.63
C LEU A 31 44.56 15.03 -38.56
N LYS A 32 45.05 16.24 -38.89
CA LYS A 32 45.10 17.39 -37.98
C LYS A 32 43.69 17.91 -37.63
N SER A 33 42.85 18.13 -38.64
CA SER A 33 41.45 18.60 -38.41
C SER A 33 40.63 17.55 -37.69
N THR A 34 40.88 16.28 -37.97
CA THR A 34 40.22 15.17 -37.29
C THR A 34 40.59 15.09 -35.79
N LEU A 35 41.85 15.30 -35.45
CA LEU A 35 42.30 15.31 -34.05
C LEU A 35 41.77 16.52 -33.28
N SER A 36 41.62 17.70 -33.90
CA SER A 36 41.06 18.87 -33.24
C SER A 36 39.56 18.70 -32.96
N VAL A 37 38.80 18.12 -33.91
CA VAL A 37 37.37 17.76 -33.70
C VAL A 37 37.24 16.68 -32.64
N LEU A 38 38.04 15.61 -32.69
CA LEU A 38 38.05 14.54 -31.71
C LEU A 38 38.36 15.06 -30.30
N ARG A 39 39.30 16.01 -30.18
CA ARG A 39 39.61 16.67 -28.90
C ARG A 39 38.37 17.37 -28.33
N ALA A 40 37.66 18.18 -29.14
CA ALA A 40 36.48 18.89 -28.70
C ALA A 40 35.35 17.91 -28.29
N GLU A 41 35.21 16.82 -29.06
CA GLU A 41 34.22 15.75 -28.74
C GLU A 41 34.58 15.00 -27.44
N LEU A 42 35.86 14.69 -27.22
CA LEU A 42 36.31 14.04 -26.00
C LEU A 42 36.23 14.96 -24.77
N GLU A 43 36.43 16.25 -24.92
CA GLU A 43 36.28 17.24 -23.86
C GLU A 43 34.81 17.36 -23.43
N THR A 44 33.88 17.42 -24.39
CA THR A 44 32.43 17.37 -24.08
C THR A 44 32.05 16.06 -23.45
N SER A 45 32.47 14.92 -23.98
CA SER A 45 32.21 13.59 -23.40
C SER A 45 32.77 13.46 -21.98
N PHE A 46 33.95 14.03 -21.70
CA PHE A 46 34.52 14.03 -20.36
C PHE A 46 33.70 14.86 -19.36
N SER A 47 33.20 16.03 -19.78
CA SER A 47 32.35 16.88 -18.96
C SER A 47 31.00 16.20 -18.66
N GLU A 48 30.37 15.59 -19.67
CA GLU A 48 29.15 14.82 -19.55
C GLU A 48 29.29 13.59 -18.65
N GLN A 49 30.42 12.86 -18.84
CA GLN A 49 30.71 11.70 -17.99
C GLN A 49 30.89 12.10 -16.53
N ARG A 50 31.55 13.22 -16.25
CA ARG A 50 31.71 13.74 -14.89
C ARG A 50 30.39 14.09 -14.24
N GLN A 51 29.46 14.70 -15.00
CA GLN A 51 28.11 14.97 -14.52
C GLN A 51 27.32 13.67 -14.26
N ASN A 52 27.42 12.71 -15.20
CA ASN A 52 26.75 11.42 -15.07
C ASN A 52 27.27 10.62 -13.86
N LEU A 53 28.55 10.70 -13.59
CA LEU A 53 29.21 10.06 -12.44
C LEU A 53 28.72 10.69 -11.11
N ALA A 54 28.58 12.01 -11.07
CA ALA A 54 28.02 12.72 -9.90
C ALA A 54 26.55 12.34 -9.67
N ARG A 55 25.74 12.29 -10.74
CA ARG A 55 24.33 11.85 -10.68
C ARG A 55 24.21 10.39 -10.23
N TYR A 56 25.05 9.50 -10.77
CA TYR A 56 25.07 8.09 -10.37
C TYR A 56 25.47 7.94 -8.90
N SER A 57 26.49 8.66 -8.44
CA SER A 57 26.91 8.62 -7.03
C SER A 57 25.79 9.08 -6.09
N ALA A 58 25.10 10.18 -6.41
CA ALA A 58 23.97 10.67 -5.61
C ALA A 58 22.81 9.66 -5.59
N TYR A 59 22.46 9.12 -6.76
CA TYR A 59 21.42 8.08 -6.87
C TYR A 59 21.79 6.83 -6.09
N ASN A 60 23.04 6.38 -6.18
CA ASN A 60 23.53 5.20 -5.48
C ASN A 60 23.48 5.36 -3.96
N GLN A 61 23.82 6.55 -3.43
CA GLN A 61 23.70 6.83 -2.01
C GLN A 61 22.26 6.69 -1.50
N ILE A 62 21.27 7.14 -2.28
CA ILE A 62 19.85 6.99 -1.95
C ILE A 62 19.47 5.50 -1.96
N GLN A 63 19.87 4.77 -3.01
CA GLN A 63 19.61 3.33 -3.13
C GLN A 63 20.24 2.52 -1.98
N HIS A 64 21.47 2.86 -1.59
CA HIS A 64 22.12 2.22 -0.42
C HIS A 64 21.35 2.45 0.88
N LYS A 65 20.87 3.67 1.13
CA LYS A 65 20.04 3.96 2.32
C LYS A 65 18.73 3.16 2.30
N GLU A 66 18.06 3.11 1.16
CA GLU A 66 16.85 2.32 1.00
C GLU A 66 17.12 0.81 1.20
N MET A 67 18.21 0.29 0.65
CA MET A 67 18.62 -1.10 0.84
C MET A 67 18.92 -1.43 2.31
N ILE A 68 19.61 -0.57 3.02
CA ILE A 68 19.92 -0.76 4.45
C ILE A 68 18.62 -0.78 5.25
N SER A 69 17.69 0.14 5.00
CA SER A 69 16.41 0.17 5.69
C SER A 69 15.56 -1.08 5.41
N LEU A 70 15.54 -1.55 4.17
CA LEU A 70 14.87 -2.80 3.78
C LEU A 70 15.53 -4.02 4.45
N MET A 71 16.86 -4.08 4.54
CA MET A 71 17.55 -5.15 5.24
C MET A 71 17.21 -5.17 6.73
N GLN A 72 17.23 -4.03 7.39
CA GLN A 72 16.87 -3.93 8.81
C GLN A 72 15.43 -4.40 9.05
N ARG A 73 14.50 -3.97 8.19
CA ARG A 73 13.10 -4.40 8.25
C ARG A 73 12.95 -5.90 7.96
N SER A 74 13.67 -6.42 6.97
CA SER A 74 13.70 -7.85 6.66
C SER A 74 14.25 -8.69 7.82
N ASP A 75 15.30 -8.22 8.49
CA ASP A 75 15.87 -8.91 9.64
C ASP A 75 14.90 -8.94 10.83
N GLN A 76 14.17 -7.85 11.06
CA GLN A 76 13.12 -7.81 12.07
C GLN A 76 11.99 -8.80 11.78
N ILE A 77 11.54 -8.87 10.53
CA ILE A 77 10.48 -9.80 10.12
C ILE A 77 10.99 -11.24 10.18
N ALA A 78 12.21 -11.50 9.72
CA ALA A 78 12.81 -12.83 9.84
C ALA A 78 12.88 -13.27 11.31
N LEU A 79 13.26 -12.38 12.24
CA LEU A 79 13.21 -12.67 13.67
C LEU A 79 11.79 -13.02 14.12
N MET A 80 10.76 -12.28 13.67
CA MET A 80 9.37 -12.62 13.99
C MET A 80 8.99 -14.00 13.47
N LEU A 81 9.32 -14.31 12.22
CA LEU A 81 8.97 -15.58 11.57
C LEU A 81 9.66 -16.79 12.21
N TYR A 82 10.93 -16.65 12.60
CA TYR A 82 11.72 -17.76 13.13
C TYR A 82 11.65 -17.89 14.67
N SER A 83 11.28 -16.81 15.37
CA SER A 83 11.19 -16.82 16.84
C SER A 83 9.93 -17.47 17.38
N GLN A 84 8.90 -17.63 16.53
CA GLN A 84 7.59 -18.03 17.02
C GLN A 84 7.21 -19.44 16.56
N LYS A 85 6.61 -20.20 17.47
CA LYS A 85 5.99 -21.49 17.17
C LYS A 85 4.72 -21.30 16.34
N GLN A 86 4.21 -22.42 15.80
CA GLN A 86 2.97 -22.42 14.99
C GLN A 86 1.75 -21.87 15.73
N ASP A 87 1.77 -21.91 17.06
CA ASP A 87 0.63 -21.54 17.92
C ASP A 87 0.37 -20.02 18.02
N PHE A 88 1.26 -19.17 17.47
CA PHE A 88 1.12 -17.71 17.47
C PHE A 88 0.60 -17.19 16.13
N THR A 89 -0.60 -17.61 15.75
CA THR A 89 -1.18 -17.37 14.41
C THR A 89 -1.29 -15.89 14.06
N PHE A 90 -1.66 -15.04 15.02
CA PHE A 90 -1.90 -13.62 14.73
C PHE A 90 -0.64 -12.84 14.37
N ASP A 91 0.48 -13.10 15.04
CA ASP A 91 1.75 -12.44 14.75
C ASP A 91 2.34 -12.96 13.44
N MET A 92 2.16 -14.26 13.25
CA MET A 92 2.73 -14.98 12.11
C MET A 92 2.09 -14.54 10.81
N THR A 93 0.75 -14.36 10.76
CA THR A 93 0.07 -13.88 9.56
C THR A 93 0.57 -12.50 9.14
N TYR A 94 0.74 -11.59 10.11
CA TYR A 94 1.31 -10.27 9.84
C TYR A 94 2.75 -10.36 9.31
N ALA A 95 3.60 -11.16 9.95
CA ALA A 95 4.99 -11.32 9.53
C ALA A 95 5.11 -11.96 8.14
N CYS A 96 4.24 -12.93 7.83
CA CYS A 96 4.18 -13.55 6.50
C CYS A 96 3.75 -12.54 5.42
N HIS A 97 2.72 -11.75 5.69
CA HIS A 97 2.24 -10.73 4.76
C HIS A 97 3.31 -9.67 4.49
N GLU A 98 3.93 -9.16 5.55
CA GLU A 98 4.97 -8.14 5.46
C GLU A 98 6.21 -8.64 4.71
N ALA A 99 6.62 -9.91 4.92
CA ALA A 99 7.70 -10.54 4.17
C ALA A 99 7.39 -10.60 2.66
N THR A 100 6.16 -10.97 2.32
CA THR A 100 5.71 -11.07 0.92
C THR A 100 5.63 -9.71 0.26
N GLU A 101 5.09 -8.70 0.96
CA GLU A 101 5.01 -7.33 0.44
C GLU A 101 6.40 -6.72 0.23
N MET A 102 7.35 -6.93 1.15
CA MET A 102 8.73 -6.46 0.97
C MET A 102 9.41 -7.10 -0.23
N TYR A 103 9.24 -8.42 -0.41
CA TYR A 103 9.78 -9.11 -1.58
C TYR A 103 9.15 -8.60 -2.88
N ARG A 104 7.85 -8.35 -2.89
CA ARG A 104 7.12 -7.77 -4.02
C ARG A 104 7.58 -6.35 -4.32
N GLU A 105 7.73 -5.50 -3.30
CA GLU A 105 8.20 -4.13 -3.45
C GLU A 105 9.63 -4.08 -3.99
N PHE A 106 10.52 -4.92 -3.45
CA PHE A 106 11.89 -5.06 -3.93
C PHE A 106 11.93 -5.47 -5.41
N ASN A 107 11.10 -6.43 -5.82
CA ASN A 107 11.04 -6.88 -7.21
C ASN A 107 10.47 -5.83 -8.18
N LYS A 108 9.52 -4.97 -7.73
CA LYS A 108 9.01 -3.86 -8.54
C LYS A 108 10.09 -2.83 -8.88
N ARG A 109 11.05 -2.63 -7.98
CA ARG A 109 12.14 -1.66 -8.10
C ARG A 109 13.44 -2.29 -8.60
N ARG A 110 13.36 -3.39 -9.34
CA ARG A 110 14.54 -4.11 -9.82
C ARG A 110 15.44 -3.24 -10.68
N VAL A 111 16.69 -3.05 -10.23
CA VAL A 111 17.72 -2.33 -10.98
C VAL A 111 18.36 -3.27 -12.00
N PRO A 112 18.41 -2.91 -13.29
CA PRO A 112 18.95 -3.77 -14.34
C PRO A 112 20.49 -3.69 -14.42
N TYR A 113 21.18 -4.10 -13.34
CA TYR A 113 22.65 -4.04 -13.26
C TYR A 113 23.34 -4.75 -14.43
N ASP A 114 22.83 -5.88 -14.89
CA ASP A 114 23.42 -6.63 -16.01
C ASP A 114 23.47 -5.79 -17.30
N ARG A 115 22.40 -5.01 -17.58
CA ARG A 115 22.38 -4.11 -18.76
C ARG A 115 23.33 -2.95 -18.60
N ILE A 116 23.49 -2.42 -17.38
CA ILE A 116 24.40 -1.33 -17.07
C ILE A 116 25.84 -1.81 -17.27
N LEU A 117 26.19 -3.01 -16.78
CA LEU A 117 27.51 -3.60 -16.92
C LEU A 117 27.87 -3.85 -18.39
N VAL A 118 26.97 -4.45 -19.18
CA VAL A 118 27.18 -4.67 -20.62
C VAL A 118 27.44 -3.35 -21.35
N ARG A 119 26.72 -2.28 -21.02
CA ARG A 119 26.95 -0.96 -21.61
C ARG A 119 28.30 -0.37 -21.20
N LEU A 120 28.66 -0.47 -19.92
CA LEU A 120 29.96 0.02 -19.42
C LEU A 120 31.12 -0.75 -20.07
N ASP A 121 31.00 -2.06 -20.21
CA ASP A 121 32.03 -2.89 -20.87
C ASP A 121 32.21 -2.49 -22.34
N ALA A 122 31.12 -2.24 -23.06
CA ALA A 122 31.18 -1.77 -24.45
C ALA A 122 31.84 -0.37 -24.56
N GLU A 123 31.53 0.56 -23.65
CA GLU A 123 32.14 1.87 -23.61
C GLU A 123 33.66 1.80 -23.24
N ILE A 124 34.02 0.96 -22.28
CA ILE A 124 35.44 0.72 -21.91
C ILE A 124 36.20 0.17 -23.09
N GLN A 125 35.68 -0.82 -23.80
CA GLN A 125 36.31 -1.39 -24.99
C GLN A 125 36.49 -0.33 -26.09
N ARG A 126 35.49 0.53 -26.30
CA ARG A 126 35.57 1.64 -27.26
C ARG A 126 36.73 2.60 -26.94
N TYR A 127 36.87 3.01 -25.69
CA TYR A 127 37.94 3.92 -25.28
C TYR A 127 39.32 3.23 -25.25
N GLN A 128 39.37 1.94 -24.92
CA GLN A 128 40.64 1.17 -25.03
C GLN A 128 41.11 1.07 -26.46
N TYR A 129 40.22 0.75 -27.40
CA TYR A 129 40.54 0.73 -28.83
C TYR A 129 40.99 2.11 -29.33
N LEU A 130 40.31 3.18 -28.87
CA LEU A 130 40.70 4.55 -29.23
C LEU A 130 42.10 4.92 -28.67
N THR A 131 42.41 4.48 -27.45
CA THR A 131 43.76 4.67 -26.85
C THR A 131 44.81 3.97 -27.67
N GLU A 132 44.57 2.73 -28.06
CA GLU A 132 45.51 1.96 -28.90
C GLU A 132 45.71 2.63 -30.27
N THR A 133 44.65 3.04 -30.91
CA THR A 133 44.70 3.72 -32.22
C THR A 133 45.46 5.05 -32.14
N LEU A 134 45.20 5.87 -31.11
CA LEU A 134 45.91 7.13 -30.89
C LEU A 134 47.39 6.92 -30.50
N SER A 135 47.72 5.84 -29.80
CA SER A 135 49.11 5.52 -29.44
C SER A 135 49.95 5.07 -30.65
N ASN A 136 49.31 4.37 -31.60
CA ASN A 136 49.94 3.87 -32.81
C ASN A 136 50.24 4.97 -33.85
N ILE A 137 49.75 6.20 -33.67
CA ILE A 137 50.13 7.34 -34.51
C ILE A 137 51.58 7.67 -34.25
N PRO A 138 52.51 7.59 -35.25
CA PRO A 138 53.94 7.78 -35.04
C PRO A 138 54.25 9.19 -34.53
N PRO A 139 55.15 9.36 -33.55
CA PRO A 139 55.60 10.67 -33.09
C PRO A 139 56.40 11.36 -34.21
N SER A 140 56.34 12.69 -34.31
CA SER A 140 57.03 13.40 -35.34
C SER A 140 58.57 13.19 -35.19
N LEU A 141 59.25 13.03 -36.32
CA LEU A 141 60.70 12.83 -36.42
C LEU A 141 61.55 14.04 -35.98
N ASN A 142 60.95 15.11 -35.43
CA ASN A 142 61.66 16.33 -35.04
C ASN A 142 62.47 16.24 -33.73
N ARG A 143 62.59 15.07 -33.12
CA ARG A 143 63.51 14.80 -32.01
C ARG A 143 64.40 13.61 -32.35
N MET A 144 65.27 13.76 -33.31
CA MET A 144 66.48 12.98 -33.23
C MET A 144 67.29 13.49 -32.03
N PRO A 145 67.84 12.61 -31.17
CA PRO A 145 68.74 13.04 -30.12
C PRO A 145 69.93 13.79 -30.81
N GLN A 146 70.09 15.06 -30.44
CA GLN A 146 71.33 15.76 -30.75
C GLN A 146 72.41 15.00 -30.03
N GLY A 147 73.07 14.09 -30.78
CA GLY A 147 74.34 13.55 -30.38
C GLY A 147 75.31 14.73 -30.23
N ASN A 148 75.91 14.84 -29.05
CA ASN A 148 76.99 15.74 -28.75
C ASN A 148 78.12 15.49 -29.73
N ASN A 149 78.11 16.19 -30.85
CA ASN A 149 79.35 16.41 -31.66
C ASN A 149 79.38 17.89 -32.07
N ALA A 150 80.04 18.67 -31.21
CA ALA A 150 80.51 19.99 -31.53
C ALA A 150 81.50 19.89 -32.71
N GLY A 151 81.12 20.40 -33.86
CA GLY A 151 82.08 20.62 -34.94
C GLY A 151 81.70 20.05 -36.30
N GLN A 152 80.58 20.52 -36.89
CA GLN A 152 80.45 20.64 -38.33
C GLN A 152 79.37 21.65 -38.72
N LYS A 153 79.88 22.82 -39.19
CA LYS A 153 79.04 23.81 -39.88
C LYS A 153 78.48 23.22 -41.18
N GLY A 154 77.20 23.35 -41.39
CA GLY A 154 76.59 23.44 -42.70
C GLY A 154 76.38 22.14 -43.45
N LYS A 155 75.27 21.42 -43.14
CA LYS A 155 74.54 20.69 -44.19
C LYS A 155 73.02 20.66 -43.79
N ASN A 156 72.25 21.16 -44.75
CA ASN A 156 70.76 21.11 -44.67
C ASN A 156 70.24 19.71 -44.30
N PRO A 157 69.18 19.59 -43.53
CA PRO A 157 68.56 18.29 -43.23
C PRO A 157 68.22 17.56 -44.52
N GLN A 158 68.88 16.41 -44.76
CA GLN A 158 68.60 15.57 -45.91
C GLN A 158 67.21 15.00 -45.78
N PHE A 159 66.29 15.60 -46.54
CA PHE A 159 64.98 14.96 -46.79
C PHE A 159 65.26 13.64 -47.53
N VAL A 160 64.73 12.54 -47.04
CA VAL A 160 64.72 11.27 -47.77
C VAL A 160 64.00 11.55 -49.10
N LYS A 161 64.80 11.52 -50.20
CA LYS A 161 64.28 11.74 -51.55
C LYS A 161 63.87 10.39 -52.14
N THR A 162 62.74 10.37 -52.80
CA THR A 162 62.33 9.26 -53.68
C THR A 162 63.33 9.15 -54.82
N LYS A 163 63.38 7.97 -55.50
CA LYS A 163 64.19 7.72 -56.67
C LYS A 163 64.08 8.81 -57.76
N ASP A 164 63.02 9.59 -57.74
CA ASP A 164 62.69 10.69 -58.66
C ASP A 164 63.08 12.09 -58.11
N GLY A 165 63.85 12.17 -57.05
CA GLY A 165 64.39 13.43 -56.51
C GLY A 165 63.40 14.34 -55.80
N LYS A 166 62.13 13.94 -55.64
CA LYS A 166 61.10 14.71 -54.92
C LYS A 166 61.15 14.38 -53.41
N PRO A 167 61.04 15.39 -52.54
CA PRO A 167 61.00 15.13 -51.09
C PRO A 167 59.80 14.21 -50.78
N LEU A 168 60.05 13.07 -50.13
CA LEU A 168 59.10 12.15 -49.67
C LEU A 168 58.26 12.84 -48.54
N ARG A 169 57.13 13.45 -48.87
CA ARG A 169 56.17 13.90 -47.88
C ARG A 169 55.48 12.66 -47.35
N LEU A 170 55.92 12.17 -46.19
CA LEU A 170 55.19 11.17 -45.45
C LEU A 170 53.80 11.75 -45.09
N PRO A 171 52.71 11.15 -45.52
CA PRO A 171 51.36 11.72 -45.39
C PRO A 171 50.86 11.85 -43.94
N PHE A 172 51.69 11.51 -42.96
CA PHE A 172 51.30 11.44 -41.54
C PHE A 172 52.21 12.26 -40.59
N MET A 173 52.91 13.30 -41.09
CA MET A 173 53.64 14.19 -40.18
C MET A 173 52.68 15.17 -39.51
N LEU A 174 52.45 14.96 -38.21
CA LEU A 174 51.72 15.90 -37.36
C LEU A 174 52.64 17.10 -37.06
N ASP A 175 52.14 18.31 -37.26
CA ASP A 175 52.78 19.53 -36.79
C ASP A 175 52.67 19.64 -35.24
N GLU A 176 53.30 20.66 -34.65
CA GLU A 176 53.35 20.85 -33.21
C GLU A 176 51.97 20.96 -32.56
N ALA A 177 50.99 21.61 -33.22
CA ALA A 177 49.62 21.73 -32.81
C ALA A 177 48.87 20.37 -32.84
N GLY A 178 49.04 19.59 -33.92
CA GLY A 178 48.48 18.25 -34.02
C GLY A 178 48.99 17.26 -32.98
N GLN A 179 50.28 17.42 -32.58
CA GLN A 179 50.84 16.63 -31.49
C GLN A 179 50.30 17.02 -30.11
N ALA A 180 50.06 18.32 -29.88
CA ALA A 180 49.41 18.80 -28.67
C ALA A 180 47.98 18.25 -28.58
N ASP A 181 47.24 18.28 -29.69
CA ASP A 181 45.86 17.71 -29.75
C ASP A 181 45.86 16.18 -29.53
N ARG A 182 46.83 15.45 -30.11
CA ARG A 182 46.98 14.01 -29.86
C ARG A 182 47.26 13.71 -28.39
N LYS A 183 48.16 14.46 -27.73
CA LYS A 183 48.45 14.28 -26.31
C LYS A 183 47.20 14.60 -25.45
N ALA A 184 46.47 15.65 -25.78
CA ALA A 184 45.23 16.00 -25.11
C ALA A 184 44.16 14.90 -25.29
N CYS A 185 43.97 14.37 -26.50
CA CYS A 185 43.10 13.25 -26.77
C CYS A 185 43.45 12.01 -25.94
N LEU A 186 44.75 11.63 -25.91
CA LEU A 186 45.22 10.50 -25.10
C LEU A 186 44.95 10.73 -23.58
N ALA A 187 45.16 11.94 -23.09
CA ALA A 187 44.87 12.28 -21.70
C ALA A 187 43.36 12.16 -21.40
N TYR A 188 42.51 12.70 -22.26
CA TYR A 188 41.05 12.58 -22.10
C TYR A 188 40.58 11.13 -22.19
N VAL A 189 41.00 10.37 -23.18
CA VAL A 189 40.59 8.96 -23.36
C VAL A 189 41.05 8.10 -22.19
N SER A 190 42.30 8.30 -21.70
CA SER A 190 42.81 7.57 -20.54
C SER A 190 42.02 7.90 -19.26
N ALA A 191 41.67 9.19 -19.06
CA ALA A 191 40.88 9.63 -17.93
C ALA A 191 39.42 9.07 -18.01
N LEU A 192 38.81 9.11 -19.21
CA LEU A 192 37.48 8.53 -19.47
C LEU A 192 37.45 7.02 -19.21
N SER A 193 38.44 6.29 -19.75
CA SER A 193 38.55 4.84 -19.54
C SER A 193 38.73 4.50 -18.06
N ARG A 194 39.58 5.22 -17.34
CA ARG A 194 39.83 5.02 -15.91
C ARG A 194 38.54 5.28 -15.07
N ASN A 195 37.83 6.36 -15.39
CA ASN A 195 36.59 6.69 -14.72
C ASN A 195 35.51 5.61 -14.94
N LEU A 196 35.40 5.07 -16.17
CA LEU A 196 34.48 3.99 -16.50
C LEU A 196 34.85 2.68 -15.80
N ILE A 197 36.14 2.35 -15.70
CA ILE A 197 36.62 1.17 -14.96
C ILE A 197 36.26 1.28 -13.49
N ASN A 198 36.52 2.44 -12.87
CA ASN A 198 36.14 2.69 -11.47
C ASN A 198 34.60 2.60 -11.26
N MET A 199 33.82 3.16 -12.19
CA MET A 199 32.36 3.06 -12.17
C MET A 199 31.89 1.62 -12.31
N ARG A 200 32.50 0.85 -13.24
CA ARG A 200 32.19 -0.58 -13.41
C ARG A 200 32.45 -1.38 -12.14
N GLU A 201 33.58 -1.14 -11.48
CA GLU A 201 33.91 -1.82 -10.22
C GLU A 201 32.86 -1.49 -9.12
N SER A 202 32.45 -0.24 -9.01
CA SER A 202 31.39 0.16 -8.10
C SER A 202 30.06 -0.54 -8.43
N VAL A 203 29.67 -0.55 -9.70
CA VAL A 203 28.41 -1.21 -10.15
C VAL A 203 28.46 -2.72 -9.92
N VAL A 204 29.62 -3.38 -10.06
CA VAL A 204 29.78 -4.81 -9.74
C VAL A 204 29.55 -5.06 -8.25
N LYS A 205 30.16 -4.27 -7.37
CA LYS A 205 29.96 -4.37 -5.92
C LYS A 205 28.48 -4.19 -5.56
N ASP A 206 27.84 -3.18 -6.14
CA ASP A 206 26.42 -2.90 -5.92
C ASP A 206 25.52 -4.06 -6.41
N SER A 207 25.84 -4.63 -7.57
CA SER A 207 25.15 -5.79 -8.13
C SER A 207 25.26 -7.02 -7.22
N GLU A 208 26.44 -7.27 -6.65
CA GLU A 208 26.63 -8.38 -5.70
C GLU A 208 25.83 -8.17 -4.41
N HIS A 209 25.87 -6.97 -3.85
CA HIS A 209 25.04 -6.64 -2.68
C HIS A 209 23.56 -6.82 -2.98
N TYR A 210 23.11 -6.36 -4.14
CA TYR A 210 21.73 -6.52 -4.59
C TYR A 210 21.33 -8.01 -4.75
N LYS A 211 22.20 -8.83 -5.35
CA LYS A 211 21.96 -10.27 -5.52
C LYS A 211 21.86 -10.99 -4.16
N ARG A 212 22.78 -10.70 -3.23
CA ARG A 212 22.75 -11.26 -1.87
C ARG A 212 21.45 -10.90 -1.14
N MET A 213 21.04 -9.62 -1.23
CA MET A 213 19.79 -9.15 -0.65
C MET A 213 18.57 -9.81 -1.28
N SER A 214 18.53 -9.92 -2.60
CA SER A 214 17.46 -10.61 -3.32
C SER A 214 17.30 -12.06 -2.87
N GLN A 215 18.42 -12.79 -2.72
CA GLN A 215 18.42 -14.17 -2.23
C GLN A 215 17.92 -14.27 -0.80
N LYS A 216 18.33 -13.35 0.07
CA LYS A 216 17.88 -13.31 1.47
C LYS A 216 16.38 -13.04 1.56
N LEU A 217 15.90 -12.01 0.88
CA LEU A 217 14.47 -11.69 0.82
C LEU A 217 13.65 -12.84 0.23
N LYS A 218 14.16 -13.52 -0.81
CA LYS A 218 13.51 -14.69 -1.38
C LYS A 218 13.37 -15.82 -0.35
N LYS A 219 14.44 -16.16 0.38
CA LYS A 219 14.40 -17.20 1.41
C LYS A 219 13.37 -16.89 2.50
N VAL A 220 13.34 -15.63 2.97
CA VAL A 220 12.37 -15.18 3.98
C VAL A 220 10.94 -15.26 3.43
N ASN A 221 10.73 -14.83 2.18
CA ASN A 221 9.43 -14.91 1.52
C ASN A 221 8.96 -16.36 1.32
N ASP A 222 9.83 -17.26 0.85
CA ASP A 222 9.49 -18.66 0.61
C ASP A 222 9.10 -19.35 1.92
N TYR A 223 9.83 -19.07 3.01
CA TYR A 223 9.47 -19.55 4.35
C TYR A 223 8.14 -18.96 4.83
N ALA A 224 7.92 -17.66 4.63
CA ALA A 224 6.69 -16.99 4.98
C ALA A 224 5.48 -17.56 4.24
N LEU A 225 5.59 -17.84 2.94
CA LEU A 225 4.53 -18.46 2.14
C LEU A 225 4.18 -19.86 2.64
N HIS A 226 5.18 -20.68 2.98
CA HIS A 226 4.93 -22.00 3.55
C HIS A 226 4.16 -21.89 4.87
N ARG A 227 4.64 -21.07 5.79
CA ARG A 227 3.97 -20.85 7.09
C ARG A 227 2.55 -20.28 6.93
N TYR A 228 2.37 -19.38 5.98
CA TYR A 228 1.05 -18.79 5.72
C TYR A 228 0.04 -19.86 5.24
N ASN A 229 0.46 -20.77 4.37
CA ASN A 229 -0.41 -21.86 3.92
C ASN A 229 -0.76 -22.81 5.08
N ASP A 230 0.18 -23.12 5.96
CA ASP A 230 -0.06 -23.94 7.15
C ASP A 230 -1.09 -23.28 8.08
N ILE A 231 -0.96 -21.98 8.30
CA ILE A 231 -1.89 -21.21 9.13
C ILE A 231 -3.29 -21.21 8.52
N GLN A 232 -3.41 -20.98 7.21
CA GLN A 232 -4.71 -21.02 6.53
C GLN A 232 -5.40 -22.37 6.69
N HIS A 233 -4.64 -23.43 6.52
CA HIS A 233 -5.18 -24.78 6.66
C HIS A 233 -5.68 -25.04 8.08
N ASN A 234 -4.94 -24.57 9.09
CA ASN A 234 -5.34 -24.73 10.48
C ASN A 234 -6.55 -23.89 10.88
N ILE A 235 -6.70 -22.66 10.31
CA ILE A 235 -7.85 -21.78 10.60
C ILE A 235 -9.15 -22.38 10.06
N PHE A 236 -9.14 -22.90 8.83
CA PHE A 236 -10.37 -23.25 8.12
C PHE A 236 -10.71 -24.72 8.12
N VAL A 237 -9.73 -25.61 8.29
CA VAL A 237 -9.91 -27.07 8.08
C VAL A 237 -9.73 -27.86 9.37
N ASN A 238 -8.62 -27.65 10.09
CA ASN A 238 -8.28 -28.57 11.19
C ASN A 238 -8.95 -28.20 12.54
N GLY A 239 -9.29 -26.92 12.78
CA GLY A 239 -9.77 -26.49 14.08
C GLY A 239 -8.84 -26.87 15.26
N ASP A 240 -9.15 -26.35 16.44
CA ASP A 240 -8.52 -26.74 17.70
C ASP A 240 -9.37 -27.78 18.43
N GLN A 241 -8.92 -28.23 19.61
CA GLN A 241 -9.70 -29.13 20.47
C GLN A 241 -11.04 -28.53 20.86
N ASN A 242 -12.08 -29.37 20.94
CA ASN A 242 -13.38 -28.94 21.41
C ASN A 242 -13.29 -28.32 22.82
N TYR A 243 -14.03 -27.25 23.09
CA TYR A 243 -13.97 -26.57 24.37
C TYR A 243 -14.31 -27.47 25.58
N LEU A 244 -15.16 -28.49 25.38
CA LEU A 244 -15.46 -29.49 26.42
C LEU A 244 -14.22 -30.34 26.76
N GLU A 245 -13.41 -30.67 25.78
CA GLU A 245 -12.13 -31.39 26.00
C GLU A 245 -11.12 -30.49 26.71
N VAL A 246 -11.06 -29.20 26.33
CA VAL A 246 -10.21 -28.20 27.00
C VAL A 246 -10.59 -28.03 28.47
N ILE A 247 -11.89 -28.03 28.82
CA ILE A 247 -12.35 -27.98 30.20
C ILE A 247 -12.00 -29.28 30.96
N SER A 248 -12.17 -30.45 30.34
CA SER A 248 -11.85 -31.72 30.96
C SER A 248 -10.35 -31.85 31.29
N SER A 249 -9.49 -31.24 30.48
CA SER A 249 -8.06 -31.18 30.65
C SER A 249 -7.55 -29.81 31.14
N MET A 250 -8.39 -29.04 31.83
CA MET A 250 -8.13 -27.64 32.22
C MET A 250 -6.78 -27.43 32.95
N PRO A 251 -6.31 -28.28 33.89
CA PRO A 251 -5.01 -28.08 34.53
C PRO A 251 -3.84 -28.19 33.52
N LEU A 252 -3.94 -29.11 32.57
CA LEU A 252 -2.94 -29.31 31.52
C LEU A 252 -2.98 -28.15 30.49
N SER A 253 -4.17 -27.76 30.06
CA SER A 253 -4.37 -26.64 29.15
C SER A 253 -3.87 -25.31 29.71
N TYR A 254 -4.10 -25.07 31.01
CA TYR A 254 -3.57 -23.89 31.69
C TYR A 254 -2.05 -23.94 31.82
N HIS A 255 -1.48 -25.10 32.14
CA HIS A 255 -0.02 -25.27 32.23
C HIS A 255 0.64 -25.04 30.87
N ASN A 256 0.08 -25.58 29.79
CA ASN A 256 0.55 -25.38 28.44
C ASN A 256 0.46 -23.90 28.02
N ALA A 257 -0.68 -23.25 28.25
CA ALA A 257 -0.86 -21.83 27.97
C ALA A 257 0.13 -20.95 28.73
N LYS A 258 0.40 -21.29 30.03
CA LYS A 258 1.39 -20.59 30.83
C LYS A 258 2.82 -20.81 30.31
N ALA A 259 3.14 -22.03 29.88
CA ALA A 259 4.43 -22.35 29.27
C ALA A 259 4.65 -21.57 27.98
N ASP A 260 3.66 -21.52 27.11
CA ASP A 260 3.70 -20.76 25.84
C ASP A 260 3.90 -19.25 26.07
N VAL A 261 3.17 -18.66 27.02
CA VAL A 261 3.37 -17.27 27.44
C VAL A 261 4.78 -17.04 27.95
N SER A 262 5.27 -17.92 28.84
CA SER A 262 6.63 -17.82 29.38
C SER A 262 7.67 -17.94 28.28
N GLU A 263 7.52 -18.89 27.37
CA GLU A 263 8.42 -19.06 26.23
C GLU A 263 8.42 -17.82 25.30
N LYS A 264 7.26 -17.28 24.98
CA LYS A 264 7.16 -16.08 24.13
C LYS A 264 7.87 -14.87 24.72
N TYR A 265 7.70 -14.62 26.01
CA TYR A 265 8.22 -13.41 26.64
C TYR A 265 9.62 -13.56 27.22
N ASN A 266 10.10 -14.80 27.48
CA ASN A 266 11.41 -15.09 28.06
C ASN A 266 12.45 -15.58 27.04
N THR A 267 12.09 -15.77 25.76
CA THR A 267 13.05 -16.22 24.75
C THR A 267 14.08 -15.13 24.48
N GLU A 268 15.33 -15.36 24.87
CA GLU A 268 16.41 -14.40 24.68
C GLU A 268 17.16 -14.57 23.35
N LYS A 269 17.21 -15.80 22.83
CA LYS A 269 17.96 -16.14 21.61
C LYS A 269 17.15 -16.96 20.64
N VAL A 270 17.25 -16.63 19.37
CA VAL A 270 16.59 -17.34 18.27
C VAL A 270 17.59 -17.72 17.20
N LYS A 271 17.51 -18.95 16.71
CA LYS A 271 18.26 -19.41 15.53
C LYS A 271 17.59 -18.90 14.27
N THR A 272 18.29 -18.09 13.49
CA THR A 272 17.83 -17.62 12.18
C THR A 272 18.06 -18.69 11.11
N ALA A 273 17.45 -18.52 9.93
CA ALA A 273 17.62 -19.43 8.77
C ALA A 273 19.09 -19.67 8.38
N ASP A 274 19.97 -18.75 8.70
CA ASP A 274 21.42 -18.85 8.45
C ASP A 274 22.17 -19.62 9.56
N GLY A 275 21.45 -20.22 10.55
CA GLY A 275 22.04 -20.95 11.68
C GLY A 275 22.69 -20.07 12.73
N THR A 276 22.66 -18.75 12.58
CA THR A 276 23.22 -17.79 13.54
C THR A 276 22.23 -17.53 14.67
N GLU A 277 22.71 -17.62 15.93
CA GLU A 277 21.91 -17.21 17.09
C GLU A 277 21.89 -15.68 17.17
N ARG A 278 20.71 -15.11 17.15
CA ARG A 278 20.51 -13.66 17.37
C ARG A 278 19.71 -13.43 18.65
N ASN A 279 20.12 -12.45 19.43
CA ASN A 279 19.33 -12.02 20.57
C ASN A 279 18.02 -11.41 20.09
N VAL A 280 16.90 -11.93 20.58
CA VAL A 280 15.58 -11.32 20.38
C VAL A 280 15.52 -10.10 21.30
N TYR A 281 16.06 -9.00 20.83
CA TYR A 281 15.98 -7.77 21.59
C TYR A 281 14.52 -7.39 21.82
N SER A 282 14.15 -7.33 23.07
CA SER A 282 13.11 -6.51 23.74
C SER A 282 11.91 -5.96 22.94
N GLN A 283 11.81 -6.23 21.65
CA GLN A 283 10.68 -5.79 20.81
C GLN A 283 9.33 -6.31 21.30
N TRP A 284 9.38 -7.45 21.99
CA TRP A 284 8.22 -8.18 22.52
C TRP A 284 8.15 -8.19 24.05
N ARG A 285 9.07 -7.52 24.73
CA ARG A 285 9.07 -7.51 26.20
C ARG A 285 7.93 -6.69 26.75
N GLY A 286 7.33 -7.16 27.83
CA GLY A 286 6.25 -6.52 28.58
C GLY A 286 6.33 -4.99 28.75
N PRO A 287 7.54 -4.36 28.92
CA PRO A 287 7.67 -2.91 29.01
C PRO A 287 7.16 -2.14 27.79
N ILE A 288 7.30 -2.68 26.58
CA ILE A 288 6.82 -2.00 25.36
C ILE A 288 5.29 -2.09 25.27
N VAL A 289 4.73 -3.27 25.55
CA VAL A 289 3.27 -3.46 25.59
C VAL A 289 2.66 -2.61 26.72
N MET A 290 3.31 -2.58 27.88
CA MET A 290 2.89 -1.75 29.01
C MET A 290 3.00 -0.26 28.66
N GLY A 291 4.10 0.17 28.05
CA GLY A 291 4.29 1.54 27.58
C GLY A 291 3.25 1.96 26.55
N LEU A 292 2.93 1.09 25.59
CA LEU A 292 1.87 1.33 24.61
C LEU A 292 0.49 1.44 25.29
N SER A 293 0.20 0.56 26.24
CA SER A 293 -1.07 0.57 26.97
C SER A 293 -1.22 1.84 27.80
N VAL A 294 -0.17 2.27 28.51
CA VAL A 294 -0.15 3.53 29.26
C VAL A 294 -0.30 4.72 28.33
N PHE A 295 0.40 4.72 27.19
CA PHE A 295 0.29 5.77 26.18
C PHE A 295 -1.13 5.87 25.64
N VAL A 296 -1.76 4.76 25.28
CA VAL A 296 -3.15 4.72 24.78
C VAL A 296 -4.11 5.23 25.85
N LEU A 297 -3.95 4.82 27.09
CA LEU A 297 -4.82 5.24 28.20
C LEU A 297 -4.66 6.74 28.49
N PHE A 298 -3.42 7.23 28.56
CA PHE A 298 -3.13 8.66 28.71
C PHE A 298 -3.72 9.46 27.55
N TYR A 299 -3.56 8.96 26.33
CA TYR A 299 -4.08 9.60 25.15
C TYR A 299 -5.62 9.67 25.15
N ILE A 300 -6.31 8.59 25.53
CA ILE A 300 -7.78 8.59 25.67
C ILE A 300 -8.22 9.66 26.69
N ILE A 301 -7.52 9.80 27.81
CA ILE A 301 -7.83 10.82 28.82
C ILE A 301 -7.63 12.22 28.24
N VAL A 302 -6.49 12.48 27.60
CA VAL A 302 -6.20 13.77 26.96
C VAL A 302 -7.21 14.09 25.85
N ALA A 303 -7.51 13.14 25.00
CA ALA A 303 -8.50 13.31 23.94
C ALA A 303 -9.90 13.57 24.49
N ALA A 304 -10.30 12.92 25.59
CA ALA A 304 -11.58 13.18 26.25
C ALA A 304 -11.64 14.57 26.89
N LEU A 305 -10.56 15.02 27.51
CA LEU A 305 -10.45 16.38 28.07
C LEU A 305 -10.51 17.40 26.95
N LEU A 306 -9.72 17.22 25.90
CA LEU A 306 -9.65 18.15 24.74
C LEU A 306 -11.00 18.20 24.02
N SER A 307 -11.68 17.08 23.81
CA SER A 307 -13.01 17.03 23.21
C SER A 307 -14.08 17.69 24.09
N ASN A 308 -13.99 17.57 25.40
CA ASN A 308 -14.89 18.25 26.32
C ASN A 308 -14.71 19.80 26.26
N VAL A 309 -13.45 20.26 26.20
CA VAL A 309 -13.12 21.68 26.00
C VAL A 309 -13.64 22.16 24.65
N LEU A 310 -13.40 21.40 23.58
CA LEU A 310 -13.78 21.71 22.21
C LEU A 310 -15.31 21.81 22.07
N VAL A 311 -16.06 20.87 22.69
CA VAL A 311 -17.54 20.90 22.72
C VAL A 311 -18.04 22.12 23.52
N ARG A 312 -17.35 22.52 24.59
CA ARG A 312 -17.75 23.72 25.36
C ARG A 312 -17.46 25.03 24.63
N TRP A 313 -16.39 25.11 23.84
CA TRP A 313 -15.94 26.33 23.18
C TRP A 313 -16.49 26.49 21.76
N LEU A 314 -16.46 25.39 20.96
CA LEU A 314 -16.82 25.44 19.54
C LEU A 314 -18.33 25.46 19.31
N VAL A 315 -19.13 24.87 20.23
CA VAL A 315 -20.58 24.86 20.07
C VAL A 315 -21.17 26.18 20.53
N PRO A 316 -21.71 26.99 19.61
CA PRO A 316 -22.34 28.29 19.98
C PRO A 316 -23.47 28.07 20.99
N LYS A 317 -23.64 29.02 21.91
CA LYS A 317 -24.70 28.97 22.94
C LYS A 317 -26.11 28.75 22.34
N ARG A 318 -26.30 29.21 21.09
CA ARG A 318 -27.58 29.12 20.34
C ARG A 318 -28.00 27.64 20.04
N PHE A 319 -27.03 26.73 19.98
CA PHE A 319 -27.29 25.28 19.69
C PHE A 319 -27.37 24.43 20.96
N ARG A 320 -27.18 25.00 22.15
CA ARG A 320 -27.22 24.28 23.44
C ARG A 320 -28.66 24.10 23.94
N THR A 321 -29.47 23.43 23.13
CA THR A 321 -30.81 23.02 23.54
C THR A 321 -30.75 21.82 24.49
N ASP A 322 -31.82 21.56 25.28
CA ASP A 322 -31.91 20.39 26.17
C ASP A 322 -31.68 19.07 25.43
N SER A 323 -32.15 18.97 24.19
CA SER A 323 -31.91 17.81 23.32
C SER A 323 -30.44 17.64 23.00
N PHE A 324 -29.68 18.72 22.81
CA PHE A 324 -28.24 18.69 22.57
C PHE A 324 -27.47 18.25 23.83
N MET A 325 -27.89 18.72 25.01
CA MET A 325 -27.22 18.33 26.27
C MET A 325 -27.32 16.83 26.53
N LYS A 326 -28.41 16.18 26.16
CA LYS A 326 -28.56 14.70 26.22
C LYS A 326 -27.62 13.98 25.24
N LYS A 327 -27.25 14.62 24.11
CA LYS A 327 -26.31 14.09 23.11
C LYS A 327 -24.84 14.37 23.43
N LYS A 328 -24.54 15.22 24.41
CA LYS A 328 -23.18 15.71 24.71
C LYS A 328 -22.16 14.59 24.90
N VAL A 329 -22.50 13.53 25.62
CA VAL A 329 -21.59 12.40 25.88
C VAL A 329 -21.20 11.68 24.57
N CYS A 330 -22.19 11.44 23.70
CA CYS A 330 -21.97 10.81 22.41
C CYS A 330 -21.06 11.68 21.52
N LEU A 331 -21.25 12.99 21.51
CA LEU A 331 -20.41 13.93 20.76
C LEU A 331 -18.98 13.95 21.30
N ILE A 332 -18.81 13.94 22.62
CA ILE A 332 -17.48 13.89 23.24
C ILE A 332 -16.75 12.59 22.84
N LEU A 333 -17.43 11.44 22.89
CA LEU A 333 -16.86 10.16 22.50
C LEU A 333 -16.49 10.13 21.02
N PHE A 334 -17.37 10.66 20.15
CA PHE A 334 -17.06 10.76 18.71
C PHE A 334 -15.81 11.60 18.46
N VAL A 335 -15.75 12.81 19.02
CA VAL A 335 -14.59 13.71 18.81
C VAL A 335 -13.33 13.13 19.41
N ALA A 336 -13.40 12.51 20.61
CA ALA A 336 -12.27 11.84 21.23
C ALA A 336 -11.71 10.71 20.35
N MET A 337 -12.57 9.83 19.82
CA MET A 337 -12.15 8.74 18.95
C MET A 337 -11.62 9.24 17.60
N PHE A 338 -12.21 10.30 17.06
CA PHE A 338 -11.72 10.92 15.82
C PHE A 338 -10.31 11.49 16.01
N ILE A 339 -10.08 12.29 17.08
CA ILE A 339 -8.76 12.81 17.41
C ILE A 339 -7.76 11.68 17.64
N PHE A 340 -8.18 10.61 18.33
CA PHE A 340 -7.35 9.42 18.57
C PHE A 340 -6.93 8.76 17.25
N ALA A 341 -7.86 8.51 16.33
CA ALA A 341 -7.57 7.92 15.02
C ALA A 341 -6.58 8.77 14.23
N VAL A 342 -6.83 10.08 14.14
CA VAL A 342 -5.95 11.01 13.39
C VAL A 342 -4.55 11.06 14.00
N SER A 343 -4.45 11.11 15.33
CA SER A 343 -3.14 11.21 15.99
C SER A 343 -2.32 9.94 15.86
N ILE A 344 -2.93 8.75 15.92
CA ILE A 344 -2.23 7.50 15.64
C ILE A 344 -1.79 7.44 14.18
N MET A 345 -2.62 7.92 13.22
CA MET A 345 -2.21 8.02 11.82
C MET A 345 -0.97 8.91 11.65
N VAL A 346 -0.95 10.06 12.33
CA VAL A 346 0.22 10.96 12.31
C VAL A 346 1.43 10.29 12.96
N ALA A 347 1.28 9.69 14.15
CA ALA A 347 2.36 8.99 14.83
C ALA A 347 2.95 7.86 13.98
N ARG A 348 2.09 7.12 13.24
CA ARG A 348 2.51 6.06 12.31
C ARG A 348 3.41 6.58 11.19
N SER A 349 3.27 7.83 10.77
CA SER A 349 4.10 8.43 9.72
C SER A 349 5.55 8.69 10.20
N PHE A 350 5.78 8.74 11.51
CA PHE A 350 7.10 9.01 12.09
C PHE A 350 7.77 7.78 12.70
N MET A 351 7.02 6.72 12.99
CA MET A 351 7.53 5.51 13.63
C MET A 351 7.61 4.35 12.65
N TYR A 352 8.80 3.73 12.54
CA TYR A 352 9.07 2.61 11.63
C TYR A 352 9.19 1.25 12.34
N HIS A 353 8.80 1.18 13.61
CA HIS A 353 8.89 -0.06 14.39
C HIS A 353 7.71 -0.99 14.05
N ASN A 354 7.99 -2.23 13.61
CA ASN A 354 6.98 -3.17 13.11
C ASN A 354 5.84 -3.43 14.09
N PHE A 355 6.16 -3.60 15.38
CA PHE A 355 5.13 -3.77 16.42
C PHE A 355 4.17 -2.57 16.48
N PHE A 356 4.73 -1.36 16.48
CA PHE A 356 3.93 -0.15 16.50
C PHE A 356 3.09 0.00 15.22
N LEU A 357 3.65 -0.33 14.06
CA LEU A 357 2.94 -0.28 12.78
C LEU A 357 1.74 -1.24 12.77
N MET A 358 1.90 -2.46 13.30
CA MET A 358 0.83 -3.44 13.39
C MET A 358 -0.24 -3.03 14.42
N ALA A 359 0.17 -2.70 15.65
CA ALA A 359 -0.75 -2.30 16.71
C ALA A 359 -1.53 -1.02 16.33
N SER A 360 -0.85 -0.04 15.73
CA SER A 360 -1.48 1.21 15.28
C SER A 360 -2.49 0.98 14.17
N LYS A 361 -2.24 0.04 13.23
CA LYS A 361 -3.22 -0.32 12.18
C LYS A 361 -4.53 -0.77 12.81
N LEU A 362 -4.47 -1.73 13.74
CA LEU A 362 -5.65 -2.26 14.41
C LEU A 362 -6.38 -1.22 15.27
N LEU A 363 -5.62 -0.37 15.98
CA LEU A 363 -6.19 0.70 16.79
C LEU A 363 -6.88 1.76 15.94
N ILE A 364 -6.33 2.12 14.79
CA ILE A 364 -6.94 3.06 13.84
C ILE A 364 -8.25 2.47 13.31
N GLU A 365 -8.23 1.21 12.88
CA GLU A 365 -9.42 0.54 12.36
C GLU A 365 -10.54 0.49 13.40
N TYR A 366 -10.22 0.15 14.65
CA TYR A 366 -11.17 0.17 15.75
C TYR A 366 -11.69 1.58 16.09
N ALA A 367 -10.82 2.56 16.09
CA ALA A 367 -11.21 3.96 16.33
C ALA A 367 -12.17 4.46 15.25
N TRP A 368 -11.92 4.15 13.98
CA TRP A 368 -12.84 4.48 12.88
C TRP A 368 -14.18 3.77 13.00
N LEU A 369 -14.18 2.50 13.42
CA LEU A 369 -15.39 1.76 13.71
C LEU A 369 -16.25 2.47 14.77
N LEU A 370 -15.63 2.83 15.90
CA LEU A 370 -16.32 3.56 16.97
C LEU A 370 -16.80 4.94 16.50
N CYS A 371 -15.99 5.65 15.71
CA CYS A 371 -16.39 6.93 15.10
C CYS A 371 -17.65 6.76 14.25
N ALA A 372 -17.71 5.73 13.40
CA ALA A 372 -18.87 5.49 12.55
C ALA A 372 -20.15 5.19 13.39
N ILE A 373 -20.02 4.38 14.44
CA ILE A 373 -21.13 4.08 15.35
C ILE A 373 -21.58 5.34 16.10
N PHE A 374 -20.67 6.07 16.74
CA PHE A 374 -21.04 7.26 17.51
C PHE A 374 -21.59 8.38 16.63
N PHE A 375 -21.04 8.57 15.43
CA PHE A 375 -21.56 9.54 14.47
C PHE A 375 -22.98 9.17 14.02
N SER A 376 -23.22 7.90 13.71
CA SER A 376 -24.54 7.40 13.35
C SER A 376 -25.55 7.62 14.47
N LEU A 377 -25.21 7.25 15.72
CA LEU A 377 -26.07 7.48 16.88
C LEU A 377 -26.37 8.98 17.08
N LEU A 378 -25.36 9.84 16.92
CA LEU A 378 -25.49 11.28 17.09
C LEU A 378 -26.45 11.90 16.05
N VAL A 379 -26.34 11.51 14.80
CA VAL A 379 -27.12 12.08 13.70
C VAL A 379 -28.52 11.53 13.67
N ARG A 380 -28.70 10.22 13.91
CA ARG A 380 -29.97 9.52 13.73
C ARG A 380 -30.90 9.58 14.94
N LEU A 381 -30.36 9.42 16.15
CA LEU A 381 -31.14 9.30 17.35
C LEU A 381 -31.45 10.67 17.99
N SER A 382 -32.63 10.78 18.59
CA SER A 382 -32.96 11.92 19.47
C SER A 382 -32.24 11.82 20.82
N GLY A 383 -32.18 12.91 21.60
CA GLY A 383 -31.49 12.90 22.90
C GLY A 383 -31.96 11.81 23.86
N ASP A 384 -33.27 11.52 23.88
CA ASP A 384 -33.85 10.50 24.76
C ASP A 384 -33.55 9.07 24.31
N GLN A 385 -33.32 8.87 23.01
CA GLN A 385 -33.01 7.57 22.43
C GLN A 385 -31.54 7.17 22.58
N ILE A 386 -30.63 8.09 22.82
CA ILE A 386 -29.18 7.84 22.88
C ILE A 386 -28.81 6.81 23.93
N LYS A 387 -29.38 6.89 25.15
CA LYS A 387 -29.09 5.91 26.22
C LYS A 387 -29.48 4.49 25.80
N SER A 388 -30.61 4.35 25.14
CA SER A 388 -31.08 3.05 24.63
C SER A 388 -30.20 2.58 23.45
N GLY A 389 -29.80 3.49 22.58
CA GLY A 389 -28.85 3.20 21.49
C GLY A 389 -27.48 2.70 22.01
N PHE A 390 -26.91 3.37 23.01
CA PHE A 390 -25.69 2.88 23.66
C PHE A 390 -25.87 1.49 24.24
N ARG A 391 -26.96 1.24 24.96
CA ARG A 391 -27.22 -0.07 25.57
C ARG A 391 -27.24 -1.21 24.54
N ILE A 392 -27.79 -0.95 23.33
CA ILE A 392 -27.88 -1.95 22.27
C ILE A 392 -26.52 -2.27 21.65
N TYR A 393 -25.68 -1.27 21.44
CA TYR A 393 -24.38 -1.44 20.75
C TYR A 393 -23.22 -1.73 21.69
N THR A 394 -23.38 -1.49 23.01
CA THR A 394 -22.29 -1.70 23.99
C THR A 394 -21.72 -3.12 24.00
N PRO A 395 -22.50 -4.22 24.00
CA PRO A 395 -21.92 -5.56 24.01
C PRO A 395 -21.01 -5.81 22.81
N ILE A 396 -21.44 -5.36 21.62
CA ILE A 396 -20.67 -5.51 20.39
C ILE A 396 -19.39 -4.65 20.43
N MET A 397 -19.48 -3.41 20.86
CA MET A 397 -18.30 -2.54 20.98
C MET A 397 -17.26 -3.12 21.97
N LEU A 398 -17.72 -3.68 23.09
CA LEU A 398 -16.81 -4.24 24.07
C LEU A 398 -16.19 -5.56 23.64
N ILE A 399 -16.97 -6.49 23.03
CA ILE A 399 -16.36 -7.73 22.50
C ILE A 399 -15.36 -7.41 21.37
N SER A 400 -15.63 -6.40 20.57
CA SER A 400 -14.72 -5.88 19.55
C SER A 400 -13.41 -5.40 20.16
N PHE A 401 -13.50 -4.64 21.25
CA PHE A 401 -12.33 -4.17 21.97
C PHE A 401 -11.49 -5.34 22.52
N ILE A 402 -12.13 -6.35 23.09
CA ILE A 402 -11.46 -7.54 23.61
C ILE A 402 -10.74 -8.29 22.50
N VAL A 403 -11.39 -8.50 21.36
CA VAL A 403 -10.80 -9.19 20.20
C VAL A 403 -9.57 -8.43 19.69
N ILE A 404 -9.65 -7.12 19.54
CA ILE A 404 -8.53 -6.30 19.07
C ILE A 404 -7.41 -6.25 20.12
N THR A 405 -7.76 -6.19 21.41
CA THR A 405 -6.78 -6.21 22.49
C THR A 405 -5.99 -7.53 22.49
N PHE A 406 -6.65 -8.67 22.31
CA PHE A 406 -5.99 -9.96 22.19
C PHE A 406 -5.04 -10.00 21.01
N ARG A 407 -5.44 -9.42 19.88
CA ARG A 407 -4.61 -9.28 18.70
C ARG A 407 -3.35 -8.45 18.98
N ILE A 408 -3.48 -7.31 19.65
CA ILE A 408 -2.35 -6.40 19.93
C ILE A 408 -1.39 -7.03 20.96
N ILE A 409 -1.91 -7.69 22.00
CA ILE A 409 -1.08 -8.28 23.07
C ILE A 409 -0.42 -9.59 22.62
N PHE A 410 -0.74 -10.10 21.41
CA PHE A 410 -0.14 -11.34 20.88
C PHE A 410 -0.31 -12.55 21.81
N ILE A 411 -1.51 -12.79 22.26
CA ILE A 411 -1.83 -13.91 23.13
C ILE A 411 -1.67 -15.23 22.39
N PRO A 412 -1.01 -16.26 22.94
CA PRO A 412 -0.93 -17.59 22.32
C PRO A 412 -2.31 -18.20 22.05
N ASN A 413 -2.43 -18.99 20.99
CA ASN A 413 -3.70 -19.63 20.62
C ASN A 413 -4.27 -20.46 21.77
N ASN A 414 -3.45 -21.23 22.47
CA ASN A 414 -3.89 -22.05 23.61
C ASN A 414 -4.55 -21.21 24.71
N LEU A 415 -4.04 -20.02 24.98
CA LEU A 415 -4.65 -19.11 25.95
C LEU A 415 -5.94 -18.49 25.40
N VAL A 416 -5.98 -18.16 24.11
CA VAL A 416 -7.19 -17.65 23.45
C VAL A 416 -8.28 -18.72 23.46
N THR A 417 -7.94 -19.95 23.12
CA THR A 417 -8.89 -21.10 23.12
C THR A 417 -9.47 -21.35 24.53
N LEU A 418 -8.69 -21.11 25.58
CA LEU A 418 -9.15 -21.26 26.96
C LEU A 418 -10.08 -20.12 27.40
N ILE A 419 -9.72 -18.86 27.11
CA ILE A 419 -10.37 -17.66 27.70
C ILE A 419 -11.52 -17.13 26.80
N PHE A 420 -11.38 -17.21 25.49
CA PHE A 420 -12.27 -16.52 24.56
C PHE A 420 -13.70 -17.11 24.50
N PRO A 421 -13.91 -18.45 24.44
CA PRO A 421 -15.25 -19.01 24.36
C PRO A 421 -16.16 -18.63 25.54
N PRO A 422 -15.74 -18.69 26.84
CA PRO A 422 -16.58 -18.28 27.95
C PRO A 422 -16.87 -16.78 27.95
N ILE A 423 -15.91 -15.93 27.57
CA ILE A 423 -16.14 -14.50 27.42
C ILE A 423 -17.20 -14.25 26.35
N LEU A 424 -17.07 -14.88 25.20
CA LEU A 424 -18.01 -14.72 24.10
C LEU A 424 -19.42 -15.19 24.47
N LEU A 425 -19.53 -16.31 25.19
CA LEU A 425 -20.80 -16.79 25.72
C LEU A 425 -21.45 -15.76 26.65
N LEU A 426 -20.69 -15.16 27.56
CA LEU A 426 -21.17 -14.12 28.47
C LEU A 426 -21.69 -12.89 27.69
N PHE A 427 -20.97 -12.45 26.68
CA PHE A 427 -21.39 -11.33 25.84
C PHE A 427 -22.62 -11.67 24.99
N THR A 428 -22.76 -12.90 24.52
CA THR A 428 -23.94 -13.38 23.78
C THR A 428 -25.17 -13.40 24.68
N LEU A 429 -25.04 -13.87 25.93
CA LEU A 429 -26.10 -13.81 26.94
C LEU A 429 -26.46 -12.38 27.32
N TRP A 430 -25.46 -11.49 27.42
CA TRP A 430 -25.72 -10.07 27.65
C TRP A 430 -26.49 -9.44 26.47
N GLN A 431 -26.08 -9.73 25.24
CA GLN A 431 -26.79 -9.26 24.06
C GLN A 431 -28.24 -9.77 24.02
N TRP A 432 -28.48 -11.05 24.37
CA TRP A 432 -29.80 -11.61 24.49
C TRP A 432 -30.64 -10.83 25.51
N ASN A 433 -30.13 -10.57 26.70
CA ASN A 433 -30.80 -9.80 27.74
C ASN A 433 -31.12 -8.36 27.29
N VAL A 434 -30.23 -7.73 26.53
CA VAL A 434 -30.47 -6.38 25.99
C VAL A 434 -31.60 -6.37 24.98
N ILE A 435 -31.71 -7.41 24.14
CA ILE A 435 -32.77 -7.50 23.12
C ILE A 435 -34.12 -7.78 23.74
N THR A 436 -34.20 -8.67 24.74
CA THR A 436 -35.45 -9.06 25.38
C THR A 436 -36.07 -7.96 26.26
N ARG A 437 -35.25 -6.96 26.67
CA ARG A 437 -35.80 -5.77 27.38
C ARG A 437 -36.60 -4.91 26.41
N HIS A 438 -37.72 -4.34 26.88
CA HIS A 438 -38.57 -3.46 26.08
C HIS A 438 -37.78 -2.25 25.55
N ASN A 439 -37.56 -2.23 24.24
CA ASN A 439 -36.82 -1.17 23.52
C ASN A 439 -37.82 -0.31 22.69
N THR A 440 -38.88 0.22 23.32
CA THR A 440 -39.94 0.96 22.63
C THR A 440 -39.50 2.26 21.98
N ASN A 441 -38.43 2.86 22.48
CA ASN A 441 -37.95 4.20 22.05
C ASN A 441 -36.90 4.18 20.92
N ILE A 442 -36.63 3.03 20.29
CA ILE A 442 -35.59 2.89 19.30
C ILE A 442 -36.17 2.65 17.92
N PRO A 443 -35.56 3.17 16.84
CA PRO A 443 -35.99 2.86 15.47
C PRO A 443 -35.98 1.35 15.21
N ARG A 444 -37.00 0.85 14.50
CA ARG A 444 -37.16 -0.59 14.19
C ARG A 444 -35.95 -1.18 13.48
N HIS A 445 -35.24 -0.38 12.66
CA HIS A 445 -34.03 -0.80 11.95
C HIS A 445 -32.90 -1.19 12.92
N ASP A 446 -32.71 -0.42 13.99
CA ASP A 446 -31.67 -0.70 14.98
C ASP A 446 -31.98 -1.96 15.78
N ILE A 447 -33.23 -2.21 16.08
CA ILE A 447 -33.68 -3.47 16.72
C ILE A 447 -33.40 -4.66 15.79
N PHE A 448 -33.68 -4.53 14.49
CA PHE A 448 -33.42 -5.57 13.51
C PHE A 448 -31.90 -5.88 13.40
N TYR A 449 -31.06 -4.87 13.34
CA TYR A 449 -29.62 -5.06 13.31
C TYR A 449 -29.09 -5.72 14.60
N THR A 450 -29.71 -5.42 15.73
CA THR A 450 -29.38 -6.05 17.02
C THR A 450 -29.72 -7.53 17.03
N TRP A 451 -30.87 -7.93 16.42
CA TRP A 451 -31.22 -9.33 16.23
C TRP A 451 -30.21 -10.07 15.34
N ILE A 452 -29.83 -9.48 14.21
CA ILE A 452 -28.80 -10.08 13.35
C ILE A 452 -27.47 -10.22 14.12
N SER A 453 -27.09 -9.20 14.89
CA SER A 453 -25.92 -9.24 15.75
C SER A 453 -25.95 -10.40 16.74
N LEU A 454 -27.11 -10.65 17.36
CA LEU A 454 -27.30 -11.79 18.26
C LEU A 454 -27.10 -13.13 17.53
N VAL A 455 -27.70 -13.28 16.35
CA VAL A 455 -27.58 -14.51 15.54
C VAL A 455 -26.09 -14.77 15.21
N ILE A 456 -25.37 -13.74 14.79
CA ILE A 456 -23.95 -13.86 14.43
C ILE A 456 -23.10 -14.15 15.68
N MET A 457 -23.36 -13.49 16.81
CA MET A 457 -22.66 -13.77 18.07
C MET A 457 -22.95 -15.21 18.55
N THR A 458 -24.16 -15.69 18.41
CA THR A 458 -24.52 -17.08 18.76
C THR A 458 -23.78 -18.08 17.86
N PHE A 459 -23.77 -17.84 16.54
CA PHE A 459 -23.03 -18.69 15.60
C PHE A 459 -21.52 -18.66 15.89
N SER A 460 -20.97 -17.49 16.18
CA SER A 460 -19.58 -17.32 16.58
C SER A 460 -19.27 -18.07 17.88
N THR A 461 -20.17 -18.01 18.89
CA THR A 461 -20.02 -18.75 20.15
C THR A 461 -20.04 -20.26 19.92
N VAL A 462 -20.95 -20.75 19.10
CA VAL A 462 -21.01 -22.18 18.75
C VAL A 462 -19.73 -22.62 18.05
N SER A 463 -19.25 -21.86 17.06
CA SER A 463 -17.98 -22.15 16.37
C SER A 463 -16.81 -22.19 17.34
N ALA A 464 -16.73 -21.25 18.28
CA ALA A 464 -15.66 -21.23 19.29
C ALA A 464 -15.70 -22.44 20.22
N LEU A 465 -16.90 -22.90 20.61
CA LEU A 465 -17.09 -24.10 21.44
C LEU A 465 -16.70 -25.39 20.70
N TYR A 466 -16.86 -25.44 19.39
CA TYR A 466 -16.41 -26.57 18.56
C TYR A 466 -14.90 -26.54 18.23
N GLY A 467 -14.13 -25.60 18.76
CA GLY A 467 -12.69 -25.50 18.54
C GLY A 467 -12.27 -24.55 17.39
N TYR A 468 -13.22 -23.96 16.67
CA TYR A 468 -12.92 -23.00 15.60
C TYR A 468 -12.85 -21.57 16.11
N VAL A 469 -11.98 -21.34 17.10
CA VAL A 469 -11.85 -20.03 17.78
C VAL A 469 -11.43 -18.93 16.82
N LEU A 470 -10.49 -19.21 15.92
CA LEU A 470 -10.01 -18.22 14.96
C LEU A 470 -11.09 -17.83 13.94
N LEU A 471 -11.87 -18.79 13.48
CA LEU A 471 -13.05 -18.55 12.61
C LEU A 471 -14.09 -17.71 13.33
N SER A 472 -14.34 -17.99 14.60
CA SER A 472 -15.26 -17.24 15.46
C SER A 472 -14.82 -15.77 15.58
N VAL A 473 -13.55 -15.52 15.84
CA VAL A 473 -12.97 -14.16 15.88
C VAL A 473 -13.10 -13.45 14.53
N GLN A 474 -12.82 -14.14 13.43
CA GLN A 474 -12.95 -13.60 12.07
C GLN A 474 -14.39 -13.19 11.76
N LEU A 475 -15.37 -14.02 12.15
CA LEU A 475 -16.78 -13.75 11.95
C LEU A 475 -17.24 -12.51 12.73
N LEU A 476 -16.77 -12.33 13.97
CA LEU A 476 -17.06 -11.13 14.76
C LEU A 476 -16.47 -9.88 14.13
N ILE A 477 -15.23 -9.93 13.69
CA ILE A 477 -14.57 -8.80 13.02
C ILE A 477 -15.30 -8.44 11.74
N TRP A 478 -15.66 -9.43 10.93
CA TRP A 478 -16.48 -9.19 9.74
C TRP A 478 -17.79 -8.49 10.09
N TRP A 479 -18.51 -8.99 11.11
CA TRP A 479 -19.78 -8.38 11.51
C TRP A 479 -19.61 -6.95 12.02
N MET A 480 -18.55 -6.66 12.74
CA MET A 480 -18.26 -5.30 13.21
C MET A 480 -18.10 -4.33 12.03
N PHE A 481 -17.35 -4.70 11.00
CA PHE A 481 -17.17 -3.88 9.81
C PHE A 481 -18.47 -3.77 9.01
N GLN A 482 -19.21 -4.86 8.87
CA GLN A 482 -20.50 -4.84 8.22
C GLN A 482 -21.49 -3.93 8.96
N LEU A 483 -21.51 -3.99 10.28
CA LEU A 483 -22.35 -3.11 11.10
C LEU A 483 -21.97 -1.65 10.94
N SER A 484 -20.68 -1.33 10.88
CA SER A 484 -20.19 0.02 10.61
C SER A 484 -20.66 0.52 9.24
N CYS A 485 -20.55 -0.29 8.20
CA CYS A 485 -21.05 0.03 6.85
C CYS A 485 -22.57 0.25 6.86
N ILE A 486 -23.32 -0.64 7.50
CA ILE A 486 -24.79 -0.52 7.64
C ILE A 486 -25.15 0.78 8.36
N GLN A 487 -24.48 1.12 9.47
CA GLN A 487 -24.72 2.35 10.21
C GLN A 487 -24.46 3.59 9.36
N THR A 488 -23.38 3.58 8.58
CA THR A 488 -23.02 4.69 7.68
C THR A 488 -24.08 4.86 6.58
N ILE A 489 -24.49 3.78 5.94
CA ILE A 489 -25.52 3.80 4.88
C ILE A 489 -26.88 4.25 5.44
N THR A 490 -27.24 3.75 6.62
CA THR A 490 -28.50 4.15 7.28
C THR A 490 -28.46 5.64 7.68
N CYS A 491 -27.29 6.14 8.09
CA CYS A 491 -27.11 7.57 8.39
C CYS A 491 -27.32 8.41 7.12
N VAL A 492 -26.75 8.01 5.99
CA VAL A 492 -26.95 8.69 4.69
C VAL A 492 -28.43 8.65 4.29
N TYR A 493 -29.07 7.50 4.44
CA TYR A 493 -30.51 7.34 4.15
C TYR A 493 -31.38 8.26 5.00
N ASP A 494 -31.17 8.31 6.31
CA ASP A 494 -31.92 9.19 7.22
C ASP A 494 -31.64 10.68 6.95
N PHE A 495 -30.41 11.02 6.55
CA PHE A 495 -30.06 12.38 6.13
C PHE A 495 -30.81 12.78 4.87
N LEU A 496 -30.84 11.90 3.86
CA LEU A 496 -31.59 12.13 2.61
C LEU A 496 -33.07 12.32 2.89
N ARG A 497 -33.66 11.49 3.74
CA ARG A 497 -35.07 11.59 4.12
C ARG A 497 -35.40 12.89 4.87
N ARG A 498 -34.50 13.37 5.71
CA ARG A 498 -34.65 14.70 6.36
C ARG A 498 -34.52 15.84 5.36
N TYR A 499 -33.58 15.73 4.44
CA TYR A 499 -33.40 16.71 3.36
C TYR A 499 -34.65 16.79 2.48
N GLU A 500 -35.22 15.65 2.12
CA GLU A 500 -36.48 15.57 1.38
C GLU A 500 -37.60 16.32 2.12
N LYS A 501 -37.83 15.99 3.40
CA LYS A 501 -38.89 16.62 4.19
C LYS A 501 -38.68 18.11 4.47
N SER A 502 -37.46 18.53 4.71
CA SER A 502 -37.19 19.90 5.16
C SER A 502 -37.01 20.89 4.02
N TYR A 503 -36.40 20.45 2.92
CA TYR A 503 -36.01 21.35 1.83
C TYR A 503 -36.74 21.02 0.52
N LEU A 504 -36.70 19.76 0.10
CA LEU A 504 -37.21 19.37 -1.21
C LEU A 504 -38.73 19.47 -1.31
N SER A 505 -39.46 19.03 -0.29
CA SER A 505 -40.92 19.14 -0.25
C SER A 505 -41.37 20.61 -0.26
N HIS A 506 -40.67 21.48 0.49
CA HIS A 506 -40.99 22.90 0.52
C HIS A 506 -40.73 23.57 -0.84
N LYS A 507 -39.65 23.21 -1.51
CA LYS A 507 -39.31 23.73 -2.84
C LYS A 507 -40.29 23.25 -3.91
N ILE A 508 -40.72 21.99 -3.85
CA ILE A 508 -41.75 21.43 -4.73
C ILE A 508 -43.08 22.15 -4.54
N HIS A 509 -43.52 22.34 -3.28
CA HIS A 509 -44.77 23.05 -3.00
C HIS A 509 -44.70 24.51 -3.46
N SER A 510 -43.59 25.21 -3.25
CA SER A 510 -43.41 26.60 -3.73
C SER A 510 -43.47 26.71 -5.26
N GLU A 511 -42.90 25.76 -5.99
CA GLU A 511 -43.01 25.71 -7.46
C GLU A 511 -44.43 25.36 -7.95
N GLU A 512 -45.13 24.48 -7.26
CA GLU A 512 -46.52 24.15 -7.57
C GLU A 512 -47.46 25.33 -7.30
N ASP A 513 -47.28 26.05 -6.20
CA ASP A 513 -48.08 27.22 -5.88
C ASP A 513 -47.79 28.37 -6.88
N ALA A 514 -46.56 28.53 -7.32
CA ALA A 514 -46.18 29.47 -8.39
C ALA A 514 -46.79 29.09 -9.75
N LYS A 515 -46.90 27.79 -10.06
CA LYS A 515 -47.58 27.26 -11.26
C LYS A 515 -49.10 27.34 -11.18
N LYS A 516 -49.68 27.10 -9.99
CA LYS A 516 -51.15 27.24 -9.73
C LYS A 516 -51.60 28.69 -9.85
N ALA A 517 -50.80 29.61 -9.31
CA ALA A 517 -51.05 31.07 -9.49
C ALA A 517 -51.04 31.51 -10.95
N LYS A 518 -50.27 30.86 -11.81
CA LYS A 518 -50.26 31.11 -13.27
C LYS A 518 -51.35 30.42 -14.06
N ARG A 519 -52.00 29.36 -13.55
CA ARG A 519 -52.96 28.52 -14.31
C ARG A 519 -54.41 28.53 -13.85
N GLY A 520 -54.79 29.12 -12.72
CA GLY A 520 -56.20 29.34 -12.33
C GLY A 520 -57.13 28.10 -12.39
N SER A 521 -56.65 26.85 -12.27
CA SER A 521 -57.43 25.63 -12.45
C SER A 521 -57.39 24.73 -11.23
N LEU A 522 -58.59 24.42 -10.73
CA LEU A 522 -58.91 23.68 -9.50
C LEU A 522 -58.67 22.16 -9.55
N LEU A 523 -58.18 21.59 -10.64
CA LEU A 523 -58.25 20.13 -10.91
C LEU A 523 -56.93 19.35 -10.81
N SER A 524 -55.85 19.94 -10.29
CA SER A 524 -54.50 19.29 -10.28
C SER A 524 -54.03 18.77 -8.91
N ILE A 525 -54.96 18.57 -7.95
CA ILE A 525 -54.58 18.28 -6.54
C ILE A 525 -54.21 16.78 -6.27
N ILE A 526 -54.45 15.86 -7.20
CA ILE A 526 -54.48 14.42 -6.81
C ILE A 526 -53.23 13.61 -7.20
N THR A 527 -52.34 14.05 -8.04
CA THR A 527 -51.15 13.24 -8.36
C THR A 527 -49.89 14.10 -8.57
N VAL A 528 -49.25 14.44 -7.46
CA VAL A 528 -47.85 14.87 -7.51
C VAL A 528 -46.99 13.62 -7.67
N SER A 529 -46.77 13.23 -8.90
CA SER A 529 -45.80 12.20 -9.22
C SER A 529 -44.42 12.80 -9.12
N HIS A 530 -43.49 12.17 -8.40
CA HIS A 530 -42.10 12.53 -8.31
C HIS A 530 -41.44 12.77 -9.68
N GLU A 531 -41.97 12.10 -10.71
CA GLU A 531 -41.52 12.18 -12.10
C GLU A 531 -41.68 13.57 -12.76
N LYS A 532 -42.56 14.43 -12.21
CA LYS A 532 -42.82 15.78 -12.78
C LYS A 532 -41.78 16.85 -12.35
N HIS A 533 -40.98 16.57 -11.37
CA HIS A 533 -40.02 17.53 -10.76
C HIS A 533 -38.55 17.21 -11.02
N ILE A 534 -38.22 16.56 -12.14
CA ILE A 534 -36.90 16.06 -12.45
C ILE A 534 -35.79 17.13 -12.34
N ASN A 535 -36.07 18.38 -12.65
CA ASN A 535 -35.09 19.46 -12.56
C ASN A 535 -34.66 19.77 -11.11
N VAL A 536 -35.54 19.45 -10.14
CA VAL A 536 -35.32 19.71 -8.71
C VAL A 536 -34.89 18.45 -7.96
N THR A 537 -35.42 17.29 -8.38
CA THR A 537 -35.28 16.01 -7.65
C THR A 537 -34.24 15.06 -8.25
N TRP A 538 -33.76 15.30 -9.49
CA TRP A 538 -32.91 14.33 -10.21
C TRP A 538 -31.67 13.85 -9.42
N PHE A 539 -31.02 14.75 -8.72
CA PHE A 539 -29.82 14.40 -7.91
C PHE A 539 -30.22 13.57 -6.67
N TYR A 540 -31.29 13.98 -6.00
CA TYR A 540 -31.82 13.25 -4.87
C TYR A 540 -32.24 11.83 -5.27
N ASP A 541 -32.99 11.72 -6.37
CA ASP A 541 -33.46 10.44 -6.89
C ASP A 541 -32.31 9.55 -7.37
N MET A 542 -31.27 10.13 -7.98
CA MET A 542 -30.05 9.41 -8.33
C MET A 542 -29.39 8.79 -7.09
N VAL A 543 -29.18 9.58 -6.05
CA VAL A 543 -28.57 9.08 -4.81
C VAL A 543 -29.46 8.03 -4.16
N TYR A 544 -30.75 8.29 -4.04
CA TYR A 544 -31.70 7.41 -3.36
C TYR A 544 -31.98 6.11 -4.12
N MET A 545 -32.19 6.17 -5.44
CA MET A 545 -32.60 5.02 -6.26
C MET A 545 -31.43 4.18 -6.79
N ALA A 546 -30.24 4.78 -6.98
CA ALA A 546 -29.09 4.09 -7.54
C ALA A 546 -27.93 3.98 -6.52
N ILE A 547 -27.43 5.10 -5.99
CA ILE A 547 -26.20 5.11 -5.20
C ILE A 547 -26.38 4.36 -3.87
N VAL A 548 -27.44 4.64 -3.10
CA VAL A 548 -27.64 4.00 -1.79
C VAL A 548 -27.81 2.47 -1.91
N PRO A 549 -28.63 1.92 -2.82
CA PRO A 549 -28.71 0.48 -3.02
C PRO A 549 -27.40 -0.16 -3.49
N VAL A 550 -26.69 0.49 -4.44
CA VAL A 550 -25.38 0.00 -4.91
C VAL A 550 -24.38 -0.03 -3.77
N LEU A 551 -24.28 1.03 -2.95
CA LEU A 551 -23.43 1.07 -1.77
C LEU A 551 -23.81 -0.02 -0.75
N SER A 552 -25.10 -0.34 -0.60
CA SER A 552 -25.56 -1.40 0.29
C SER A 552 -25.05 -2.77 -0.16
N VAL A 553 -25.06 -3.06 -1.45
CA VAL A 553 -24.53 -4.31 -2.01
C VAL A 553 -23.00 -4.33 -1.88
N PHE A 554 -22.32 -3.24 -2.24
CA PHE A 554 -20.86 -3.13 -2.11
C PHE A 554 -20.38 -3.19 -0.66
N SER A 555 -21.18 -2.77 0.30
CA SER A 555 -20.81 -2.78 1.72
C SER A 555 -20.49 -4.18 2.23
N VAL A 556 -21.19 -5.20 1.72
CA VAL A 556 -20.92 -6.60 2.09
C VAL A 556 -19.53 -7.03 1.63
N LEU A 557 -19.17 -6.73 0.39
CA LEU A 557 -17.83 -7.04 -0.14
C LEU A 557 -16.75 -6.27 0.59
N LEU A 558 -16.98 -4.98 0.81
CA LEU A 558 -16.04 -4.12 1.50
C LEU A 558 -15.78 -4.59 2.94
N SER A 559 -16.84 -5.02 3.66
CA SER A 559 -16.70 -5.51 5.02
C SER A 559 -15.94 -6.84 5.09
N ILE A 560 -16.17 -7.75 4.15
CA ILE A 560 -15.47 -9.03 4.06
C ILE A 560 -14.00 -8.79 3.73
N TRP A 561 -13.71 -7.92 2.74
CA TRP A 561 -12.35 -7.56 2.39
C TRP A 561 -11.62 -6.89 3.57
N TRP A 562 -12.31 -6.00 4.28
CA TRP A 562 -11.75 -5.30 5.43
C TRP A 562 -11.46 -6.26 6.59
N ALA A 563 -12.39 -7.17 6.90
CA ALA A 563 -12.18 -8.21 7.89
C ALA A 563 -10.99 -9.12 7.53
N ALA A 564 -10.90 -9.50 6.25
CA ALA A 564 -9.77 -10.28 5.76
C ALA A 564 -8.43 -9.54 5.92
N ASN A 565 -8.43 -8.23 5.70
CA ASN A 565 -7.23 -7.40 5.86
C ASN A 565 -6.70 -7.35 7.32
N VAL A 566 -7.56 -7.54 8.32
CA VAL A 566 -7.15 -7.64 9.72
C VAL A 566 -6.28 -8.87 9.99
N PHE A 567 -6.54 -9.97 9.28
CA PHE A 567 -5.78 -11.21 9.37
C PHE A 567 -4.75 -11.38 8.24
N ASP A 568 -4.58 -10.35 7.41
CA ASP A 568 -3.75 -10.40 6.20
C ASP A 568 -4.14 -11.56 5.24
N LEU A 569 -5.44 -11.93 5.22
CA LEU A 569 -6.02 -12.99 4.39
C LEU A 569 -6.64 -12.46 3.09
N THR A 570 -6.30 -11.25 2.67
CA THR A 570 -6.91 -10.58 1.52
C THR A 570 -6.75 -11.34 0.20
N GLU A 571 -5.60 -11.98 -0.02
CA GLU A 571 -5.37 -12.77 -1.23
C GLU A 571 -6.27 -14.01 -1.30
N THR A 572 -6.51 -14.66 -0.16
CA THR A 572 -7.39 -15.83 -0.06
C THR A 572 -8.83 -15.46 -0.30
N VAL A 573 -9.29 -14.37 0.33
CA VAL A 573 -10.65 -13.84 0.13
C VAL A 573 -10.86 -13.43 -1.33
N TRP A 574 -9.88 -12.78 -1.95
CA TRP A 574 -9.94 -12.41 -3.36
C TRP A 574 -10.07 -13.64 -4.29
N LYS A 575 -9.33 -14.71 -4.01
CA LYS A 575 -9.48 -16.00 -4.72
C LYS A 575 -10.88 -16.60 -4.53
N ILE A 576 -11.44 -16.50 -3.32
CA ILE A 576 -12.81 -16.98 -3.03
C ILE A 576 -13.84 -16.15 -3.81
N PHE A 577 -13.70 -14.83 -3.88
CA PHE A 577 -14.61 -13.97 -4.65
C PHE A 577 -14.58 -14.26 -6.14
N GLN A 578 -13.41 -14.58 -6.68
CA GLN A 578 -13.23 -14.93 -8.09
C GLN A 578 -13.55 -16.39 -8.38
N PHE A 579 -13.71 -17.23 -7.33
CA PHE A 579 -14.03 -18.63 -7.50
C PHE A 579 -15.41 -18.79 -8.15
N ASN A 580 -15.44 -19.49 -9.29
CA ASN A 580 -16.68 -19.82 -9.99
C ASN A 580 -17.38 -20.99 -9.28
N PHE A 581 -18.34 -20.71 -8.41
CA PHE A 581 -19.12 -21.74 -7.72
C PHE A 581 -20.14 -22.44 -8.62
N LEU A 582 -20.45 -21.85 -9.77
CA LEU A 582 -21.27 -22.44 -10.81
C LEU A 582 -20.50 -22.30 -12.13
N ASN A 583 -19.96 -23.42 -12.61
CA ASN A 583 -19.18 -23.48 -13.84
C ASN A 583 -19.86 -24.49 -14.79
N VAL A 584 -20.83 -24.00 -15.56
CA VAL A 584 -21.41 -24.78 -16.67
C VAL A 584 -20.59 -24.40 -17.92
N THR A 585 -19.71 -25.29 -18.33
CA THR A 585 -18.79 -25.09 -19.46
C THR A 585 -19.56 -24.66 -20.71
N GLY A 586 -19.28 -23.45 -21.18
CA GLY A 586 -19.85 -22.87 -22.39
C GLY A 586 -21.13 -22.04 -22.22
N VAL A 587 -21.75 -21.97 -21.02
CA VAL A 587 -23.01 -21.25 -20.82
C VAL A 587 -22.91 -20.18 -19.72
N VAL A 588 -22.55 -20.53 -18.50
CA VAL A 588 -22.53 -19.57 -17.37
C VAL A 588 -21.38 -19.91 -16.40
N GLN A 589 -20.59 -18.90 -16.10
CA GLN A 589 -19.61 -18.91 -15.02
C GLN A 589 -20.04 -17.89 -13.97
N LEU A 590 -20.50 -18.33 -12.82
CA LEU A 590 -21.00 -17.48 -11.76
C LEU A 590 -19.98 -17.44 -10.61
N SER A 591 -19.54 -16.25 -10.28
CA SER A 591 -18.69 -15.92 -9.14
C SER A 591 -19.32 -14.81 -8.33
N ILE A 592 -18.88 -14.60 -7.09
CA ILE A 592 -19.48 -13.60 -6.19
C ILE A 592 -19.33 -12.19 -6.75
N ASP A 593 -18.18 -11.85 -7.34
CA ASP A 593 -17.92 -10.56 -7.98
C ASP A 593 -18.89 -10.28 -9.14
N LYS A 594 -19.16 -11.28 -9.98
CA LYS A 594 -20.13 -11.17 -11.08
C LYS A 594 -21.55 -10.97 -10.58
N LEU A 595 -21.93 -11.68 -9.50
CA LEU A 595 -23.25 -11.53 -8.89
C LEU A 595 -23.46 -10.11 -8.35
N VAL A 596 -22.45 -9.56 -7.68
CA VAL A 596 -22.51 -8.16 -7.19
C VAL A 596 -22.60 -7.18 -8.34
N MET A 597 -21.84 -7.41 -9.41
CA MET A 597 -21.90 -6.58 -10.61
C MET A 597 -23.30 -6.57 -11.22
N VAL A 598 -23.94 -7.74 -11.36
CA VAL A 598 -25.31 -7.86 -11.88
C VAL A 598 -26.32 -7.14 -10.97
N CYS A 599 -26.24 -7.33 -9.65
CA CYS A 599 -27.09 -6.61 -8.71
C CYS A 599 -26.93 -5.09 -8.82
N SER A 600 -25.71 -4.60 -8.91
CA SER A 600 -25.43 -3.17 -9.05
C SER A 600 -25.97 -2.61 -10.37
N GLN A 601 -25.83 -3.34 -11.47
CA GLN A 601 -26.38 -2.97 -12.77
C GLN A 601 -27.91 -2.88 -12.74
N PHE A 602 -28.58 -3.80 -12.03
CA PHE A 602 -30.03 -3.76 -11.87
C PHE A 602 -30.51 -2.42 -11.27
N PHE A 603 -29.87 -1.92 -10.22
CA PHE A 603 -30.21 -0.65 -9.59
C PHE A 603 -29.89 0.55 -10.50
N ILE A 604 -28.79 0.50 -11.27
CA ILE A 604 -28.44 1.52 -12.24
C ILE A 604 -29.48 1.59 -13.35
N PHE A 605 -29.88 0.44 -13.90
CA PHE A 605 -30.93 0.39 -14.93
C PHE A 605 -32.30 0.87 -14.43
N ARG A 606 -32.63 0.57 -13.17
CA ARG A 606 -33.85 1.09 -12.53
C ARG A 606 -33.86 2.62 -12.50
N TYR A 607 -32.72 3.23 -12.18
CA TYR A 607 -32.58 4.69 -12.19
C TYR A 607 -32.65 5.26 -13.62
N LEU A 608 -31.95 4.63 -14.57
CA LEU A 608 -32.01 5.05 -15.98
C LEU A 608 -33.44 4.99 -16.54
N ASN A 609 -34.18 3.92 -16.23
CA ASN A 609 -35.59 3.82 -16.64
C ASN A 609 -36.45 4.95 -16.03
N TYR A 610 -36.23 5.27 -14.75
CA TYR A 610 -36.87 6.43 -14.11
C TYR A 610 -36.52 7.74 -14.84
N LEU A 611 -35.26 7.97 -15.14
CA LEU A 611 -34.77 9.18 -15.80
C LEU A 611 -35.37 9.33 -17.20
N ILE A 612 -35.40 8.25 -18.00
CA ILE A 612 -35.98 8.23 -19.34
C ILE A 612 -37.48 8.55 -19.28
N LYS A 613 -38.24 7.91 -18.37
CA LYS A 613 -39.67 8.19 -18.18
C LYS A 613 -39.92 9.65 -17.77
N ALA A 614 -39.14 10.17 -16.83
CA ALA A 614 -39.30 11.53 -16.37
C ALA A 614 -38.94 12.56 -17.44
N LEU A 615 -37.89 12.32 -18.26
CA LEU A 615 -37.56 13.14 -19.42
C LEU A 615 -38.66 13.08 -20.51
N TYR A 616 -39.16 11.88 -20.82
CA TYR A 616 -40.26 11.72 -21.79
C TYR A 616 -41.48 12.53 -21.37
N HIS A 617 -41.92 12.42 -20.10
CA HIS A 617 -43.04 13.20 -19.58
C HIS A 617 -42.82 14.71 -19.63
N LYS A 618 -41.54 15.15 -19.46
CA LYS A 618 -41.19 16.57 -19.55
C LYS A 618 -41.31 17.09 -20.97
N TYR A 619 -40.80 16.36 -21.98
CA TYR A 619 -40.77 16.81 -23.37
C TYR A 619 -42.08 16.57 -24.11
N HIS A 620 -42.89 15.58 -23.73
CA HIS A 620 -44.14 15.26 -24.43
C HIS A 620 -45.35 16.06 -23.94
N LYS A 621 -45.23 16.77 -22.82
CA LYS A 621 -46.27 17.66 -22.26
C LYS A 621 -45.97 19.14 -22.41
N SER A 622 -44.87 19.53 -23.03
CA SER A 622 -44.59 20.89 -23.45
C SER A 622 -45.00 21.05 -24.92
#